data_57973d7dcef3f215ed6731f9171fd459
#
_entry.id   57973d7dcef3f215ed6731f9171fd459
#
_cell.length_a   1.000
_cell.length_b   1.000
_cell.length_c   1.000
_cell.angle_alpha   90.00
_cell.angle_beta   90.00
_cell.angle_gamma   90.00
#
_symmetry.space_group_name_H-M   'P 1'
#
loop_
_entity.id
_entity.type
_entity.pdbx_description
1 polymer ?
#
loop_
_entity_poly.entity_id
_entity_poly.type
_entity_poly.pdbx_seq_one_letter_code
_entity_poly.pdbx_strand_id
1 'polypeptide(L)'
;VDYIKNTNSEAIIDSVTVNDCVYGVPFTTNTWYMFYDKSVYGEDDIKSLDTMLEKGKVSFPLTNSWYIGAFYVGNGCTLFGEDGKDEEAGIDFAGVTKYLVNLVGNKNFVNDESGVGVSGMCDGSINAMFSGSWDYTKLSEAMGDNLGIAKLPTYNLDGEELQMESFAGSKAIGVNPNCEYPQVAVALALFLGNEESQQMHYDARSIVPCNTDLLAEEEIQKDELVIAQNETFDETSILQPFVSAMNNYWTPAENFGKSIVNGEVTLDNAEEMTDKLSDSMNQSIVD
;
A
#
# COMPACT_ATOMS: atom_id res chain seq x y z
N VAL A 1 4.74 -16.91 21.21
CA VAL A 1 5.32 -15.57 21.12
C VAL A 1 6.77 -15.65 20.66
N ASP A 2 7.63 -16.45 21.32
CA ASP A 2 9.06 -16.55 20.97
C ASP A 2 9.31 -16.97 19.53
N TYR A 3 8.54 -17.91 18.99
CA TYR A 3 8.60 -18.29 17.57
C TYR A 3 8.39 -17.08 16.66
N ILE A 4 7.31 -16.31 16.88
CA ILE A 4 6.98 -15.14 16.06
C ILE A 4 8.11 -14.09 16.12
N LYS A 5 8.63 -13.83 17.32
CA LYS A 5 9.72 -12.85 17.52
C LYS A 5 11.05 -13.26 16.89
N ASN A 6 11.30 -14.57 16.80
CA ASN A 6 12.55 -15.10 16.27
C ASN A 6 12.54 -15.28 14.74
N THR A 7 11.35 -15.27 14.11
CA THR A 7 11.20 -15.59 12.68
C THR A 7 10.62 -14.44 11.86
N ASN A 8 10.46 -13.27 12.44
CA ASN A 8 9.94 -12.08 11.75
C ASN A 8 10.77 -10.84 12.09
N SER A 9 10.77 -9.85 11.20
CA SER A 9 11.39 -8.56 11.45
C SER A 9 10.63 -7.77 12.53
N GLU A 10 11.29 -6.79 13.15
CA GLU A 10 10.69 -5.93 14.18
C GLU A 10 9.43 -5.23 13.68
N ALA A 11 9.46 -4.68 12.48
CA ALA A 11 8.30 -4.01 11.87
C ALA A 11 7.09 -4.95 11.68
N ILE A 12 7.32 -6.22 11.33
CA ILE A 12 6.26 -7.23 11.23
C ILE A 12 5.71 -7.57 12.62
N ILE A 13 6.58 -7.69 13.62
CA ILE A 13 6.16 -7.96 15.01
C ILE A 13 5.32 -6.80 15.54
N ASP A 14 5.74 -5.57 15.29
CA ASP A 14 5.01 -4.36 15.69
C ASP A 14 3.63 -4.30 15.04
N SER A 15 3.51 -4.73 13.79
CA SER A 15 2.23 -4.76 13.06
C SER A 15 1.16 -5.70 13.66
N VAL A 16 1.53 -6.59 14.57
CA VAL A 16 0.64 -7.53 15.27
C VAL A 16 0.67 -7.38 16.79
N THR A 17 1.34 -6.34 17.29
CA THR A 17 1.53 -6.11 18.73
C THR A 17 0.76 -4.87 19.18
N VAL A 18 -0.05 -5.01 20.22
CA VAL A 18 -0.76 -3.90 20.88
C VAL A 18 -0.52 -4.00 22.37
N ASN A 19 -0.08 -2.90 23.02
CA ASN A 19 0.23 -2.87 24.45
C ASN A 19 1.12 -4.03 24.90
N ASP A 20 2.23 -4.26 24.20
CA ASP A 20 3.22 -5.33 24.43
C ASP A 20 2.69 -6.77 24.28
N CYS A 21 1.46 -6.93 23.79
CA CYS A 21 0.85 -8.23 23.54
C CYS A 21 0.77 -8.53 22.04
N VAL A 22 1.24 -9.72 21.64
CA VAL A 22 1.14 -10.21 20.26
C VAL A 22 -0.24 -10.85 20.05
N TYR A 23 -1.01 -10.36 19.08
CA TYR A 23 -2.39 -10.80 18.81
C TYR A 23 -2.54 -11.66 17.57
N GLY A 24 -1.49 -11.80 16.75
CA GLY A 24 -1.56 -12.59 15.53
C GLY A 24 -0.25 -13.29 15.18
N VAL A 25 -0.34 -14.31 14.33
CA VAL A 25 0.79 -14.99 13.71
C VAL A 25 0.92 -14.46 12.29
N PRO A 26 1.93 -13.63 11.97
CA PRO A 26 2.13 -13.11 10.62
C PRO A 26 2.42 -14.24 9.62
N PHE A 27 1.99 -14.09 8.38
CA PHE A 27 2.34 -15.02 7.31
C PHE A 27 2.72 -14.34 5.98
N THR A 28 2.44 -13.04 5.84
CA THR A 28 2.90 -12.21 4.71
C THR A 28 2.86 -10.74 5.10
N THR A 29 3.67 -9.91 4.45
CA THR A 29 3.54 -8.46 4.49
C THR A 29 2.30 -8.02 3.71
N ASN A 30 1.71 -6.89 4.08
CA ASN A 30 0.55 -6.34 3.41
C ASN A 30 0.82 -4.90 3.01
N THR A 31 1.18 -4.70 1.75
CA THR A 31 1.35 -3.40 1.11
C THR A 31 1.08 -3.52 -0.38
N TRP A 32 1.23 -2.43 -1.11
CA TRP A 32 1.11 -2.37 -2.55
C TRP A 32 2.30 -1.62 -3.13
N TYR A 33 2.61 -1.89 -4.39
CA TYR A 33 3.78 -1.39 -5.11
C TYR A 33 3.44 -1.18 -6.59
N MET A 34 4.44 -0.94 -7.41
CA MET A 34 4.26 -0.60 -8.81
C MET A 34 4.57 -1.78 -9.72
N PHE A 35 3.68 -2.02 -10.69
CA PHE A 35 3.90 -2.85 -11.87
C PHE A 35 4.08 -1.94 -13.09
N TYR A 36 5.03 -2.26 -13.97
CA TYR A 36 5.29 -1.46 -15.14
C TYR A 36 5.76 -2.29 -16.35
N ASP A 37 5.64 -1.73 -17.53
CA ASP A 37 6.08 -2.34 -18.79
C ASP A 37 7.54 -1.94 -19.07
N LYS A 38 8.46 -2.90 -18.99
CA LYS A 38 9.91 -2.74 -19.27
C LYS A 38 10.19 -2.31 -20.71
N SER A 39 9.24 -2.52 -21.64
CA SER A 39 9.39 -2.07 -23.03
C SER A 39 9.13 -0.55 -23.20
N VAL A 40 8.47 0.07 -22.21
CA VAL A 40 8.11 1.50 -22.20
C VAL A 40 9.01 2.31 -21.28
N TYR A 41 9.31 1.76 -20.10
CA TYR A 41 10.06 2.45 -19.05
C TYR A 41 11.41 1.79 -18.78
N GLY A 42 12.47 2.61 -18.76
CA GLY A 42 13.77 2.21 -18.20
C GLY A 42 13.85 2.41 -16.69
N GLU A 43 14.95 1.96 -16.09
CA GLU A 43 15.18 2.01 -14.64
C GLU A 43 15.15 3.42 -14.04
N ASP A 44 15.55 4.44 -14.80
CA ASP A 44 15.50 5.83 -14.34
C ASP A 44 14.09 6.43 -14.45
N ASP A 45 13.29 5.97 -15.39
CA ASP A 45 11.95 6.50 -15.62
C ASP A 45 10.99 6.15 -14.49
N ILE A 46 11.12 4.95 -13.94
CA ILE A 46 10.25 4.43 -12.87
C ILE A 46 10.49 5.06 -11.51
N LYS A 47 11.49 5.92 -11.39
CA LYS A 47 11.80 6.62 -10.13
C LYS A 47 10.84 7.78 -9.85
N SER A 48 10.23 8.37 -10.89
CA SER A 48 9.33 9.52 -10.76
C SER A 48 8.03 9.28 -11.53
N LEU A 49 6.90 9.44 -10.86
CA LEU A 49 5.57 9.34 -11.44
C LEU A 49 5.38 10.35 -12.59
N ASP A 50 5.88 11.57 -12.42
CA ASP A 50 5.77 12.61 -13.43
C ASP A 50 6.54 12.25 -14.71
N THR A 51 7.74 11.69 -14.58
CA THR A 51 8.51 11.16 -15.72
C THR A 51 7.79 10.01 -16.41
N MET A 52 7.18 9.13 -15.66
CA MET A 52 6.39 8.02 -16.24
C MET A 52 5.20 8.53 -17.03
N LEU A 53 4.49 9.54 -16.52
CA LEU A 53 3.35 10.16 -17.20
C LEU A 53 3.73 10.90 -18.49
N GLU A 54 4.99 11.29 -18.66
CA GLU A 54 5.48 11.86 -19.93
C GLU A 54 5.61 10.79 -21.02
N LYS A 55 5.90 9.54 -20.65
CA LYS A 55 6.25 8.46 -21.58
C LYS A 55 5.12 7.49 -21.87
N GLY A 56 4.22 7.26 -20.91
CA GLY A 56 3.18 6.25 -21.03
C GLY A 56 2.00 6.53 -20.13
N LYS A 57 0.98 5.67 -20.22
CA LYS A 57 -0.21 5.76 -19.38
C LYS A 57 0.01 5.05 -18.06
N VAL A 58 -0.29 5.75 -16.97
CA VAL A 58 -0.20 5.26 -15.60
C VAL A 58 -1.60 5.19 -15.00
N SER A 59 -1.95 4.03 -14.47
CA SER A 59 -3.19 3.79 -13.72
C SER A 59 -2.91 3.82 -12.23
N PHE A 60 -3.71 4.58 -11.49
CA PHE A 60 -3.63 4.67 -10.03
C PHE A 60 -5.02 4.70 -9.40
N PRO A 61 -5.30 3.89 -8.36
CA PRO A 61 -6.63 3.82 -7.72
C PRO A 61 -6.88 4.99 -6.77
N LEU A 62 -7.01 6.21 -7.34
CA LEU A 62 -7.14 7.43 -6.57
C LEU A 62 -8.45 7.50 -5.76
N THR A 63 -9.48 6.79 -6.19
CA THR A 63 -10.77 6.70 -5.48
C THR A 63 -10.81 5.61 -4.40
N ASN A 64 -9.67 5.04 -4.06
CA ASN A 64 -9.51 4.05 -3.00
C ASN A 64 -8.67 4.63 -1.87
N SER A 65 -9.24 4.65 -0.66
CA SER A 65 -8.61 5.22 0.54
C SER A 65 -7.29 4.54 0.95
N TRP A 66 -7.10 3.25 0.62
CA TRP A 66 -5.86 2.52 0.85
C TRP A 66 -4.67 3.09 0.04
N TYR A 67 -4.95 3.73 -1.10
CA TYR A 67 -3.93 4.24 -2.03
C TYR A 67 -3.73 5.76 -1.97
N ILE A 68 -4.81 6.55 -1.92
CA ILE A 68 -4.73 8.03 -2.00
C ILE A 68 -3.83 8.64 -0.91
N GLY A 69 -3.78 8.01 0.27
CA GLY A 69 -2.96 8.47 1.40
C GLY A 69 -1.47 8.58 1.08
N ALA A 70 -0.97 7.80 0.10
CA ALA A 70 0.43 7.74 -0.24
C ALA A 70 1.05 9.09 -0.63
N PHE A 71 0.28 9.97 -1.25
CA PHE A 71 0.74 11.31 -1.63
C PHE A 71 0.86 12.23 -0.41
N TYR A 72 -0.07 12.15 0.53
CA TYR A 72 -0.07 12.97 1.75
C TYR A 72 1.00 12.52 2.74
N VAL A 73 1.13 11.20 2.95
CA VAL A 73 2.17 10.62 3.79
C VAL A 73 3.55 10.95 3.21
N GLY A 74 3.73 10.85 1.91
CA GLY A 74 4.97 11.22 1.21
C GLY A 74 5.36 12.69 1.38
N ASN A 75 4.40 13.58 1.66
CA ASN A 75 4.67 14.97 2.03
C ASN A 75 4.83 15.20 3.55
N GLY A 76 5.04 14.12 4.32
CA GLY A 76 5.26 14.18 5.77
C GLY A 76 3.99 14.26 6.61
N CYS A 77 2.81 14.03 6.04
CA CYS A 77 1.57 13.89 6.81
C CYS A 77 1.63 12.62 7.66
N THR A 78 1.54 12.78 8.97
CA THR A 78 1.60 11.67 9.91
C THR A 78 0.22 11.06 10.22
N LEU A 79 -0.87 11.63 9.69
CA LEU A 79 -2.28 11.29 9.93
C LEU A 79 -2.68 11.34 11.41
N PHE A 80 -2.15 10.47 12.23
CA PHE A 80 -2.45 10.33 13.67
C PHE A 80 -1.20 10.53 14.52
N GLY A 81 -0.45 11.61 14.29
CA GLY A 81 0.80 11.92 14.96
C GLY A 81 2.00 11.12 14.46
N GLU A 82 3.20 11.45 14.94
CA GLU A 82 4.45 10.84 14.47
C GLU A 82 4.53 9.33 14.73
N ASP A 83 3.89 8.85 15.79
CA ASP A 83 3.88 7.43 16.16
C ASP A 83 2.59 6.71 15.77
N GLY A 84 1.67 7.39 15.06
CA GLY A 84 0.40 6.84 14.61
C GLY A 84 -0.59 6.52 15.73
N LYS A 85 -0.47 7.19 16.89
CA LYS A 85 -1.27 6.92 18.11
C LYS A 85 -2.11 8.09 18.61
N ASP A 86 -2.04 9.26 17.96
CA ASP A 86 -2.90 10.38 18.28
C ASP A 86 -4.36 10.07 17.91
N GLU A 87 -5.30 10.66 18.65
CA GLU A 87 -6.73 10.48 18.38
C GLU A 87 -7.25 11.35 17.23
N GLU A 88 -6.48 12.33 16.77
CA GLU A 88 -6.85 13.27 15.72
C GLU A 88 -6.02 13.02 14.45
N ALA A 89 -6.70 12.95 13.30
CA ALA A 89 -6.06 12.91 12.01
C ALA A 89 -5.72 14.32 11.51
N GLY A 90 -4.54 14.48 10.93
CA GLY A 90 -4.12 15.74 10.30
C GLY A 90 -3.80 15.53 8.82
N ILE A 91 -4.64 16.03 7.93
CA ILE A 91 -4.34 16.20 6.50
C ILE A 91 -4.55 17.68 6.18
N ASP A 92 -3.46 18.44 6.08
CA ASP A 92 -3.48 19.89 5.88
C ASP A 92 -2.63 20.34 4.67
N PHE A 93 -2.24 19.41 3.81
CA PHE A 93 -1.35 19.68 2.67
C PHE A 93 -2.16 19.99 1.40
N ALA A 94 -2.75 21.17 1.30
CA ALA A 94 -3.48 21.62 0.11
C ALA A 94 -2.64 21.62 -1.17
N GLY A 95 -1.32 21.75 -1.08
CA GLY A 95 -0.39 21.58 -2.19
C GLY A 95 -0.48 20.20 -2.83
N VAL A 96 -0.56 19.14 -2.01
CA VAL A 96 -0.76 17.76 -2.49
C VAL A 96 -2.12 17.62 -3.17
N THR A 97 -3.18 18.19 -2.60
CA THR A 97 -4.51 18.19 -3.22
C THR A 97 -4.49 18.86 -4.59
N LYS A 98 -3.80 20.01 -4.75
CA LYS A 98 -3.62 20.68 -6.05
C LYS A 98 -2.84 19.80 -7.05
N TYR A 99 -1.81 19.11 -6.57
CA TYR A 99 -1.09 18.13 -7.39
C TYR A 99 -2.04 17.05 -7.90
N LEU A 100 -2.87 16.45 -7.04
CA LEU A 100 -3.83 15.42 -7.42
C LEU A 100 -4.88 15.93 -8.43
N VAL A 101 -5.35 17.16 -8.29
CA VAL A 101 -6.24 17.80 -9.29
C VAL A 101 -5.54 17.90 -10.65
N ASN A 102 -4.27 18.32 -10.69
CA ASN A 102 -3.48 18.36 -11.92
C ASN A 102 -3.20 16.96 -12.48
N LEU A 103 -2.93 15.98 -11.61
CA LEU A 103 -2.70 14.59 -11.99
C LEU A 103 -3.92 14.01 -12.72
N VAL A 104 -5.12 14.20 -12.19
CA VAL A 104 -6.38 13.75 -12.83
C VAL A 104 -6.59 14.43 -14.18
N GLY A 105 -6.15 15.68 -14.34
CA GLY A 105 -6.18 16.42 -15.60
C GLY A 105 -5.14 15.96 -16.63
N ASN A 106 -4.17 15.12 -16.25
CA ASN A 106 -3.15 14.61 -17.16
C ASN A 106 -3.72 13.55 -18.10
N LYS A 107 -3.55 13.72 -19.41
CA LYS A 107 -4.05 12.80 -20.45
C LYS A 107 -3.55 11.35 -20.34
N ASN A 108 -2.43 11.15 -19.68
CA ASN A 108 -1.78 9.84 -19.47
C ASN A 108 -2.09 9.24 -18.08
N PHE A 109 -2.84 9.96 -17.25
CA PHE A 109 -3.35 9.42 -16.00
C PHE A 109 -4.67 8.68 -16.24
N VAL A 110 -4.83 7.53 -15.59
CA VAL A 110 -6.07 6.74 -15.59
C VAL A 110 -6.43 6.43 -14.14
N ASN A 111 -7.63 6.84 -13.70
CA ASN A 111 -8.12 6.38 -12.39
C ASN A 111 -8.46 4.90 -12.47
N ASP A 112 -7.85 4.10 -11.61
CA ASP A 112 -8.04 2.64 -11.59
C ASP A 112 -9.32 2.28 -10.85
N GLU A 113 -10.35 2.03 -11.61
CA GLU A 113 -11.62 1.51 -11.11
C GLU A 113 -11.96 0.19 -11.81
N SER A 114 -12.54 -0.74 -11.06
CA SER A 114 -13.04 -2.02 -11.62
C SER A 114 -12.00 -2.84 -12.41
N GLY A 115 -10.72 -2.72 -12.08
CA GLY A 115 -9.65 -3.50 -12.69
C GLY A 115 -9.19 -2.99 -14.06
N VAL A 116 -9.40 -1.71 -14.35
CA VAL A 116 -8.92 -1.06 -15.59
C VAL A 116 -7.40 -1.15 -15.70
N GLY A 117 -6.66 -0.97 -14.58
CA GLY A 117 -5.21 -1.09 -14.54
C GLY A 117 -4.71 -2.45 -15.01
N VAL A 118 -5.18 -3.53 -14.39
CA VAL A 118 -4.80 -4.90 -14.77
C VAL A 118 -5.17 -5.22 -16.21
N SER A 119 -6.38 -4.86 -16.62
CA SER A 119 -6.83 -5.13 -18.00
C SER A 119 -5.99 -4.35 -19.01
N GLY A 120 -5.70 -3.09 -18.73
CA GLY A 120 -4.90 -2.22 -19.60
C GLY A 120 -3.42 -2.62 -19.67
N MET A 121 -2.84 -3.11 -18.58
CA MET A 121 -1.49 -3.70 -18.58
C MET A 121 -1.46 -4.95 -19.47
N CYS A 122 -2.46 -5.82 -19.34
CA CYS A 122 -2.53 -7.06 -20.14
C CYS A 122 -2.72 -6.79 -21.64
N ASP A 123 -3.42 -5.75 -22.05
CA ASP A 123 -3.67 -5.42 -23.47
C ASP A 123 -2.72 -4.33 -24.02
N GLY A 124 -1.84 -3.77 -23.19
CA GLY A 124 -0.86 -2.75 -23.57
C GLY A 124 -1.43 -1.33 -23.66
N SER A 125 -2.67 -1.09 -23.26
CA SER A 125 -3.28 0.25 -23.25
C SER A 125 -2.87 1.08 -22.01
N ILE A 126 -2.36 0.45 -20.97
CA ILE A 126 -1.77 1.04 -19.76
C ILE A 126 -0.36 0.47 -19.61
N ASN A 127 0.59 1.30 -19.20
CA ASN A 127 2.01 0.94 -19.15
C ASN A 127 2.56 0.84 -17.72
N ALA A 128 1.85 1.36 -16.73
CA ALA A 128 2.15 1.14 -15.31
C ALA A 128 0.87 1.22 -14.46
N MET A 129 0.88 0.49 -13.36
CA MET A 129 -0.21 0.48 -12.39
C MET A 129 0.31 0.21 -10.98
N PHE A 130 -0.53 0.47 -9.99
CA PHE A 130 -0.24 0.23 -8.58
C PHE A 130 -1.19 -0.82 -8.02
N SER A 131 -0.63 -1.90 -7.49
CA SER A 131 -1.37 -3.00 -6.89
C SER A 131 -0.44 -3.86 -6.01
N GLY A 132 -0.91 -4.98 -5.51
CA GLY A 132 -0.11 -5.92 -4.72
C GLY A 132 0.03 -7.29 -5.39
N SER A 133 0.56 -8.25 -4.64
CA SER A 133 0.82 -9.62 -5.11
C SER A 133 -0.42 -10.34 -5.67
N TRP A 134 -1.61 -9.89 -5.31
CA TRP A 134 -2.88 -10.48 -5.79
C TRP A 134 -3.13 -10.34 -7.29
N ASP A 135 -2.48 -9.38 -7.96
CA ASP A 135 -2.57 -9.19 -9.42
C ASP A 135 -1.36 -9.76 -10.17
N TYR A 136 -0.31 -10.17 -9.46
CA TYR A 136 0.95 -10.61 -10.06
C TYR A 136 0.78 -11.76 -11.04
N THR A 137 0.07 -12.83 -10.67
CA THR A 137 -0.09 -14.01 -11.53
C THR A 137 -0.68 -13.64 -12.88
N LYS A 138 -1.74 -12.82 -12.89
CA LYS A 138 -2.39 -12.39 -14.12
C LYS A 138 -1.50 -11.51 -14.99
N LEU A 139 -0.75 -10.61 -14.38
CA LEU A 139 0.17 -9.71 -15.07
C LEU A 139 1.38 -10.48 -15.63
N SER A 140 1.97 -11.38 -14.85
CA SER A 140 3.12 -12.19 -15.29
C SER A 140 2.77 -13.13 -16.44
N GLU A 141 1.59 -13.75 -16.41
CA GLU A 141 1.10 -14.59 -17.50
C GLU A 141 0.89 -13.80 -18.82
N ALA A 142 0.41 -12.54 -18.70
CA ALA A 142 0.12 -11.72 -19.87
C ALA A 142 1.37 -11.03 -20.45
N MET A 143 2.29 -10.59 -19.61
CA MET A 143 3.41 -9.73 -20.00
C MET A 143 4.76 -10.47 -20.06
N GLY A 144 4.90 -11.59 -19.36
CA GLY A 144 6.16 -12.35 -19.30
C GLY A 144 7.35 -11.48 -18.89
N ASP A 145 8.45 -11.55 -19.64
CA ASP A 145 9.70 -10.83 -19.34
C ASP A 145 9.58 -9.29 -19.40
N ASN A 146 8.50 -8.77 -20.00
CA ASN A 146 8.25 -7.33 -20.04
C ASN A 146 7.64 -6.78 -18.74
N LEU A 147 7.15 -7.64 -17.85
CA LEU A 147 6.66 -7.18 -16.56
C LEU A 147 7.82 -6.74 -15.67
N GLY A 148 7.80 -5.49 -15.22
CA GLY A 148 8.65 -4.97 -14.18
C GLY A 148 7.84 -4.75 -12.90
N ILE A 149 8.51 -4.90 -11.76
CA ILE A 149 7.93 -4.68 -10.45
C ILE A 149 8.92 -3.82 -9.66
N ALA A 150 8.45 -2.77 -9.01
CA ALA A 150 9.30 -1.86 -8.25
C ALA A 150 8.58 -1.25 -7.05
N LYS A 151 9.35 -0.76 -6.08
CA LYS A 151 8.85 0.09 -5.01
C LYS A 151 8.21 1.36 -5.55
N LEU A 152 7.58 2.16 -4.68
CA LEU A 152 6.87 3.35 -5.08
C LEU A 152 7.82 4.44 -5.61
N PRO A 153 7.41 5.18 -6.67
CA PRO A 153 8.16 6.29 -7.21
C PRO A 153 8.03 7.54 -6.33
N THR A 154 8.83 8.55 -6.65
CA THR A 154 8.58 9.92 -6.19
C THR A 154 7.51 10.60 -7.06
N TYR A 155 7.03 11.76 -6.62
CA TYR A 155 6.25 12.70 -7.41
C TYR A 155 6.78 14.13 -7.19
N ASN A 156 6.64 15.00 -8.18
CA ASN A 156 7.17 16.35 -8.11
C ASN A 156 6.12 17.34 -7.63
N LEU A 157 6.35 17.95 -6.47
CA LEU A 157 5.52 19.02 -5.95
C LEU A 157 6.32 20.33 -5.92
N ASP A 158 5.98 21.26 -6.79
CA ASP A 158 6.60 22.60 -6.88
C ASP A 158 8.13 22.58 -7.02
N GLY A 159 8.68 21.56 -7.68
CA GLY A 159 10.11 21.39 -7.92
C GLY A 159 10.82 20.53 -6.86
N GLU A 160 10.14 20.03 -5.88
CA GLU A 160 10.62 19.08 -4.88
C GLU A 160 10.13 17.66 -5.19
N GLU A 161 11.05 16.69 -5.23
CA GLU A 161 10.71 15.28 -5.38
C GLU A 161 10.33 14.70 -4.01
N LEU A 162 9.08 14.31 -3.88
CA LEU A 162 8.53 13.73 -2.66
C LEU A 162 8.28 12.22 -2.86
N GLN A 163 8.67 11.41 -1.89
CA GLN A 163 8.46 9.96 -1.95
C GLN A 163 6.98 9.62 -1.71
N MET A 164 6.34 8.89 -2.61
CA MET A 164 5.07 8.25 -2.30
C MET A 164 5.29 7.17 -1.23
N GLU A 165 4.46 7.13 -0.19
CA GLU A 165 4.57 6.14 0.87
C GLU A 165 3.22 5.44 1.10
N SER A 166 3.21 4.12 0.93
CA SER A 166 2.01 3.31 1.16
C SER A 166 1.78 3.04 2.63
N PHE A 167 0.55 2.70 2.99
CA PHE A 167 0.32 1.99 4.24
C PHE A 167 0.84 0.56 4.12
N ALA A 168 1.48 0.09 5.18
CA ALA A 168 1.96 -1.27 5.30
C ALA A 168 1.53 -1.90 6.62
N GLY A 169 1.57 -3.21 6.66
CA GLY A 169 1.28 -4.04 7.82
C GLY A 169 1.57 -5.49 7.50
N SER A 170 0.95 -6.39 8.23
CA SER A 170 1.00 -7.82 7.93
C SER A 170 -0.40 -8.39 7.82
N LYS A 171 -0.52 -9.46 7.03
CA LYS A 171 -1.66 -10.38 7.17
C LYS A 171 -1.28 -11.42 8.21
N ALA A 172 -2.10 -11.53 9.22
CA ALA A 172 -1.84 -12.38 10.36
C ALA A 172 -3.05 -13.24 10.71
N ILE A 173 -2.79 -14.40 11.30
CA ILE A 173 -3.81 -15.32 11.78
C ILE A 173 -4.03 -15.03 13.26
N GLY A 174 -5.20 -14.47 13.60
CA GLY A 174 -5.64 -14.24 14.96
C GLY A 174 -6.47 -15.41 15.50
N VAL A 175 -6.50 -15.56 16.80
CA VAL A 175 -7.36 -16.54 17.50
C VAL A 175 -8.54 -15.82 18.11
N ASN A 176 -9.75 -16.31 17.83
CA ASN A 176 -10.97 -15.78 18.45
C ASN A 176 -10.91 -16.00 19.98
N PRO A 177 -11.00 -14.95 20.81
CA PRO A 177 -10.92 -15.08 22.27
C PRO A 177 -12.06 -15.92 22.87
N ASN A 178 -13.18 -16.07 22.17
CA ASN A 178 -14.32 -16.88 22.59
C ASN A 178 -14.25 -18.33 22.07
N CYS A 179 -13.09 -18.76 21.56
CA CYS A 179 -12.91 -20.13 21.09
C CYS A 179 -13.01 -21.13 22.25
N GLU A 180 -13.77 -22.19 22.06
CA GLU A 180 -13.95 -23.29 23.09
C GLU A 180 -12.62 -24.00 23.35
N TYR A 181 -11.73 -24.08 22.35
CA TYR A 181 -10.44 -24.78 22.44
C TYR A 181 -9.27 -23.84 22.10
N PRO A 182 -8.97 -22.84 22.95
CA PRO A 182 -8.00 -21.79 22.61
C PRO A 182 -6.59 -22.31 22.37
N GLN A 183 -6.15 -23.35 23.07
CA GLN A 183 -4.82 -23.95 22.85
C GLN A 183 -4.69 -24.63 21.49
N VAL A 184 -5.77 -25.29 21.03
CA VAL A 184 -5.80 -25.89 19.68
C VAL A 184 -5.83 -24.81 18.61
N ALA A 185 -6.61 -23.75 18.82
CA ALA A 185 -6.67 -22.62 17.90
C ALA A 185 -5.33 -21.89 17.78
N VAL A 186 -4.61 -21.70 18.88
CA VAL A 186 -3.24 -21.15 18.86
C VAL A 186 -2.29 -22.08 18.11
N ALA A 187 -2.35 -23.38 18.34
CA ALA A 187 -1.51 -24.36 17.62
C ALA A 187 -1.81 -24.34 16.11
N LEU A 188 -3.08 -24.22 15.72
CA LEU A 188 -3.49 -24.08 14.32
C LEU A 188 -2.99 -22.75 13.72
N ALA A 189 -3.11 -21.64 14.43
CA ALA A 189 -2.60 -20.34 13.97
C ALA A 189 -1.08 -20.37 13.72
N LEU A 190 -0.32 -20.97 14.65
CA LEU A 190 1.12 -21.17 14.52
C LEU A 190 1.47 -22.10 13.34
N PHE A 191 0.70 -23.13 13.10
CA PHE A 191 0.88 -24.04 11.95
C PHE A 191 0.62 -23.30 10.63
N LEU A 192 -0.47 -22.53 10.53
CA LEU A 192 -0.82 -21.79 9.31
C LEU A 192 0.17 -20.65 8.97
N GLY A 193 0.86 -20.11 9.97
CA GLY A 193 1.86 -19.06 9.79
C GLY A 193 3.31 -19.53 9.93
N ASN A 194 3.56 -20.85 9.99
CA ASN A 194 4.92 -21.38 10.07
C ASN A 194 5.65 -21.32 8.71
N GLU A 195 6.93 -21.61 8.72
CA GLU A 195 7.81 -21.61 7.55
C GLU A 195 7.26 -22.48 6.42
N GLU A 196 6.89 -23.74 6.70
CA GLU A 196 6.35 -24.69 5.72
C GLU A 196 5.08 -24.16 5.04
N SER A 197 4.15 -23.61 5.84
CA SER A 197 2.90 -23.03 5.31
C SER A 197 3.15 -21.78 4.47
N GLN A 198 4.10 -20.92 4.87
CA GLN A 198 4.48 -19.74 4.10
C GLN A 198 5.14 -20.13 2.78
N GLN A 199 6.02 -21.14 2.77
CA GLN A 199 6.61 -21.71 1.54
C GLN A 199 5.52 -22.24 0.60
N MET A 200 4.56 -22.99 1.12
CA MET A 200 3.43 -23.50 0.31
C MET A 200 2.60 -22.38 -0.31
N HIS A 201 2.36 -21.29 0.43
CA HIS A 201 1.66 -20.12 -0.08
C HIS A 201 2.44 -19.41 -1.18
N TYR A 202 3.74 -19.29 -1.02
CA TYR A 202 4.64 -18.71 -2.02
C TYR A 202 4.63 -19.54 -3.30
N ASP A 203 4.87 -20.84 -3.20
CA ASP A 203 4.93 -21.76 -4.34
C ASP A 203 3.61 -21.83 -5.13
N ALA A 204 2.48 -21.82 -4.42
CA ALA A 204 1.17 -22.01 -5.03
C ALA A 204 0.53 -20.72 -5.54
N ARG A 205 0.85 -19.56 -4.96
CA ARG A 205 0.11 -18.31 -5.17
C ARG A 205 0.98 -17.06 -5.19
N SER A 206 2.29 -17.18 -5.17
CA SER A 206 3.23 -16.04 -5.11
C SER A 206 2.93 -15.09 -3.95
N ILE A 207 2.46 -15.62 -2.81
CA ILE A 207 2.29 -14.84 -1.58
C ILE A 207 3.66 -14.71 -0.93
N VAL A 208 4.21 -13.50 -0.91
CA VAL A 208 5.54 -13.22 -0.37
C VAL A 208 5.59 -13.57 1.12
N PRO A 209 6.51 -14.43 1.56
CA PRO A 209 6.64 -14.79 2.97
C PRO A 209 7.15 -13.61 3.80
N CYS A 210 6.85 -13.60 5.09
CA CYS A 210 7.47 -12.68 6.06
C CYS A 210 8.45 -13.39 7.02
N ASN A 211 8.56 -14.72 6.92
CA ASN A 211 9.53 -15.50 7.70
C ASN A 211 10.96 -15.16 7.25
N THR A 212 11.80 -14.76 8.19
CA THR A 212 13.17 -14.30 7.92
C THR A 212 14.08 -15.40 7.37
N ASP A 213 13.84 -16.66 7.73
CA ASP A 213 14.63 -17.79 7.24
C ASP A 213 14.29 -18.07 5.77
N LEU A 214 13.01 -18.02 5.39
CA LEU A 214 12.60 -18.13 3.98
C LEU A 214 13.10 -16.94 3.14
N LEU A 215 13.02 -15.72 3.67
CA LEU A 215 13.53 -14.54 2.97
C LEU A 215 15.04 -14.57 2.77
N ALA A 216 15.76 -15.38 3.53
CA ALA A 216 17.20 -15.60 3.38
C ALA A 216 17.56 -16.62 2.29
N GLU A 217 16.59 -17.37 1.75
CA GLU A 217 16.83 -18.34 0.68
C GLU A 217 17.19 -17.64 -0.64
N GLU A 218 18.22 -18.15 -1.31
CA GLU A 218 18.81 -17.54 -2.52
C GLU A 218 17.80 -17.39 -3.67
N GLU A 219 16.89 -18.34 -3.83
CA GLU A 219 15.86 -18.29 -4.89
C GLU A 219 14.81 -17.23 -4.60
N ILE A 220 14.39 -17.09 -3.34
CA ILE A 220 13.42 -16.08 -2.90
C ILE A 220 14.04 -14.68 -2.99
N GLN A 221 15.31 -14.52 -2.61
CA GLN A 221 16.00 -13.22 -2.70
C GLN A 221 16.18 -12.70 -4.14
N LYS A 222 16.08 -13.54 -5.16
CA LYS A 222 16.19 -13.16 -6.57
C LYS A 222 14.86 -12.89 -7.25
N ASP A 223 13.75 -13.19 -6.58
CA ASP A 223 12.41 -12.94 -7.12
C ASP A 223 12.10 -11.44 -7.13
N GLU A 224 11.86 -10.88 -8.31
CA GLU A 224 11.53 -9.44 -8.47
C GLU A 224 10.29 -9.03 -7.65
N LEU A 225 9.32 -9.93 -7.49
CA LEU A 225 8.13 -9.68 -6.67
C LEU A 225 8.48 -9.52 -5.19
N VAL A 226 9.32 -10.42 -4.68
CA VAL A 226 9.79 -10.39 -3.28
C VAL A 226 10.61 -9.14 -3.02
N ILE A 227 11.54 -8.83 -3.92
CA ILE A 227 12.38 -7.62 -3.84
C ILE A 227 11.49 -6.37 -3.78
N ALA A 228 10.58 -6.21 -4.73
CA ALA A 228 9.72 -5.03 -4.80
C ALA A 228 8.81 -4.88 -3.57
N GLN A 229 8.24 -5.98 -3.07
CA GLN A 229 7.41 -5.94 -1.87
C GLN A 229 8.21 -5.58 -0.62
N ASN A 230 9.40 -6.16 -0.45
CA ASN A 230 10.25 -5.87 0.71
C ASN A 230 10.83 -4.46 0.65
N GLU A 231 11.34 -4.03 -0.50
CA GLU A 231 11.81 -2.64 -0.67
C GLU A 231 10.69 -1.62 -0.43
N THR A 232 9.47 -1.90 -0.91
CA THR A 232 8.33 -1.02 -0.63
C THR A 232 8.02 -0.98 0.85
N PHE A 233 7.99 -2.14 1.52
CA PHE A 233 7.71 -2.22 2.95
C PHE A 233 8.76 -1.47 3.79
N ASP A 234 10.03 -1.62 3.45
CA ASP A 234 11.14 -1.08 4.24
C ASP A 234 11.46 0.39 3.91
N GLU A 235 11.28 0.81 2.65
CA GLU A 235 11.79 2.10 2.17
C GLU A 235 10.70 3.10 1.77
N THR A 236 9.52 2.63 1.35
CA THR A 236 8.47 3.50 0.80
C THR A 236 7.09 3.20 1.40
N SER A 237 7.05 2.85 2.68
CA SER A 237 5.81 2.67 3.41
C SER A 237 5.92 3.12 4.86
N ILE A 238 4.77 3.35 5.46
CA ILE A 238 4.62 3.50 6.91
C ILE A 238 3.70 2.40 7.44
N LEU A 239 3.89 2.01 8.69
CA LEU A 239 2.91 1.13 9.32
C LEU A 239 1.56 1.85 9.43
N GLN A 240 0.49 1.15 9.04
CA GLN A 240 -0.86 1.69 9.21
C GLN A 240 -1.09 2.00 10.69
N PRO A 241 -1.60 3.22 11.03
CA PRO A 241 -1.86 3.59 12.41
C PRO A 241 -2.81 2.62 13.13
N PHE A 242 -2.48 2.25 14.37
CA PHE A 242 -3.23 1.28 15.19
C PHE A 242 -4.19 1.94 16.19
N VAL A 243 -4.70 3.11 15.88
CA VAL A 243 -5.71 3.80 16.70
C VAL A 243 -7.11 3.52 16.18
N SER A 244 -8.10 3.50 17.07
CA SER A 244 -9.51 3.32 16.69
C SER A 244 -9.99 4.41 15.73
N ALA A 245 -9.47 5.62 15.86
CA ALA A 245 -9.74 6.76 15.00
C ALA A 245 -9.37 6.51 13.52
N MET A 246 -8.46 5.57 13.22
CA MET A 246 -8.14 5.17 11.83
C MET A 246 -9.37 4.70 11.05
N ASN A 247 -10.41 4.20 11.72
CA ASN A 247 -11.68 3.85 11.08
C ASN A 247 -12.37 5.07 10.45
N ASN A 248 -12.10 6.28 10.94
CA ASN A 248 -12.67 7.53 10.43
C ASN A 248 -11.93 8.03 9.17
N TYR A 249 -10.78 7.46 8.84
CA TYR A 249 -10.00 7.81 7.65
C TYR A 249 -10.63 7.27 6.34
N TRP A 250 -11.09 6.02 6.34
CA TRP A 250 -11.36 5.27 5.11
C TRP A 250 -12.44 5.90 4.24
N THR A 251 -13.62 6.14 4.78
CA THR A 251 -14.75 6.70 4.01
C THR A 251 -14.51 8.15 3.58
N PRO A 252 -14.03 9.07 4.44
CA PRO A 252 -13.69 10.42 4.01
C PRO A 252 -12.62 10.48 2.93
N ALA A 253 -11.55 9.69 3.04
CA ALA A 253 -10.49 9.65 2.03
C ALA A 253 -10.97 9.09 0.69
N GLU A 254 -11.80 8.03 0.70
CA GLU A 254 -12.43 7.49 -0.51
C GLU A 254 -13.32 8.52 -1.20
N ASN A 255 -14.20 9.18 -0.44
CA ASN A 255 -15.08 10.22 -0.96
C ASN A 255 -14.29 11.41 -1.51
N PHE A 256 -13.20 11.77 -0.85
CA PHE A 256 -12.33 12.85 -1.31
C PHE A 256 -11.67 12.52 -2.65
N GLY A 257 -11.14 11.30 -2.81
CA GLY A 257 -10.62 10.82 -4.08
C GLY A 257 -11.66 10.87 -5.20
N LYS A 258 -12.90 10.45 -4.92
CA LYS A 258 -14.03 10.55 -5.86
C LYS A 258 -14.34 12.00 -6.23
N SER A 259 -14.33 12.92 -5.25
CA SER A 259 -14.58 14.34 -5.50
C SER A 259 -13.49 14.98 -6.36
N ILE A 260 -12.23 14.57 -6.23
CA ILE A 260 -11.15 15.01 -7.11
C ILE A 260 -11.38 14.50 -8.54
N VAL A 261 -11.64 13.20 -8.70
CA VAL A 261 -11.85 12.58 -10.02
C VAL A 261 -13.08 13.16 -10.73
N ASN A 262 -14.14 13.48 -9.99
CA ASN A 262 -15.37 14.06 -10.54
C ASN A 262 -15.26 15.59 -10.79
N GLY A 263 -14.14 16.23 -10.45
CA GLY A 263 -13.93 17.65 -10.66
C GLY A 263 -14.67 18.57 -9.67
N GLU A 264 -15.12 18.03 -8.55
CA GLU A 264 -15.70 18.81 -7.45
C GLU A 264 -14.62 19.52 -6.65
N VAL A 265 -13.45 18.88 -6.50
CA VAL A 265 -12.23 19.52 -5.98
C VAL A 265 -11.47 20.11 -7.16
N THR A 266 -11.16 21.40 -7.06
CA THR A 266 -10.48 22.19 -8.09
C THR A 266 -9.27 22.91 -7.50
N LEU A 267 -8.43 23.50 -8.32
CA LEU A 267 -7.30 24.31 -7.84
C LEU A 267 -7.74 25.49 -6.96
N ASP A 268 -8.93 26.04 -7.23
CA ASP A 268 -9.45 27.21 -6.51
C ASP A 268 -10.00 26.85 -5.11
N ASN A 269 -10.55 25.65 -4.94
CA ASN A 269 -11.15 25.22 -3.66
C ASN A 269 -10.33 24.15 -2.92
N ALA A 270 -9.14 23.81 -3.43
CA ALA A 270 -8.33 22.71 -2.88
C ALA A 270 -8.02 22.86 -1.39
N GLU A 271 -7.75 24.10 -0.93
CA GLU A 271 -7.49 24.39 0.49
C GLU A 271 -8.71 24.09 1.35
N GLU A 272 -9.85 24.70 1.02
CA GLU A 272 -11.13 24.48 1.72
C GLU A 272 -11.53 23.00 1.75
N MET A 273 -11.33 22.28 0.64
CA MET A 273 -11.71 20.88 0.54
C MET A 273 -10.76 19.97 1.30
N THR A 274 -9.47 20.32 1.41
CA THR A 274 -8.50 19.61 2.25
C THR A 274 -8.83 19.79 3.74
N ASP A 275 -9.17 21.00 4.16
CA ASP A 275 -9.61 21.27 5.54
C ASP A 275 -10.87 20.46 5.88
N LYS A 276 -11.85 20.41 4.97
CA LYS A 276 -13.06 19.59 5.14
C LYS A 276 -12.76 18.11 5.25
N LEU A 277 -11.75 17.61 4.54
CA LEU A 277 -11.29 16.21 4.67
C LEU A 277 -10.80 15.95 6.09
N SER A 278 -9.90 16.78 6.62
CA SER A 278 -9.40 16.68 8.00
C SER A 278 -10.54 16.77 9.02
N ASP A 279 -11.44 17.74 8.86
CA ASP A 279 -12.61 17.88 9.72
C ASP A 279 -13.49 16.62 9.72
N SER A 280 -13.69 16.02 8.54
CA SER A 280 -14.52 14.81 8.40
C SER A 280 -13.91 13.59 9.09
N MET A 281 -12.58 13.50 9.13
CA MET A 281 -11.86 12.43 9.83
C MET A 281 -11.92 12.57 11.34
N ASN A 282 -12.10 13.81 11.84
CA ASN A 282 -12.11 14.14 13.27
C ASN A 282 -13.53 14.28 13.85
N GLN A 283 -14.56 14.12 13.01
CA GLN A 283 -15.94 14.14 13.52
C GLN A 283 -16.21 12.90 14.35
N SER A 284 -16.59 13.11 15.60
CA SER A 284 -17.14 12.02 16.43
C SER A 284 -18.36 11.46 15.73
N ILE A 285 -18.37 10.16 15.49
CA ILE A 285 -19.61 9.43 15.18
C ILE A 285 -20.43 9.50 16.48
N VAL A 286 -21.25 10.52 16.58
CA VAL A 286 -22.26 10.59 17.68
C VAL A 286 -23.34 9.60 17.27
N ASP A 287 -23.42 8.51 18.00
CA ASP A 287 -24.52 7.53 17.95
C ASP A 287 -25.89 8.19 18.24
#